data_20fc3327af80ad39cc24217b0213f776
#
_entry.id   20fc3327af80ad39cc24217b0213f776
#
_cell.length_a   1.000
_cell.length_b   1.000
_cell.length_c   1.000
_cell.angle_alpha   90.00
_cell.angle_beta   90.00
_cell.angle_gamma   90.00
#
_symmetry.space_group_name_H-M   'P 1'
#
loop_
_entity.id
_entity.type
_entity.pdbx_description
1 polymer ?
#
loop_
_entity_poly.entity_id
_entity_poly.type
_entity_poly.pdbx_seq_one_letter_code
_entity_poly.pdbx_strand_id
1 'polypeptide(L)'
;ACNSTGDPGSNTTSDAATTSAPATTDATPTTTTPTPTQSPEDEAIEAAEKMIPLYFEVGDRSIQDPNKFDREELKRVAISSAVDDMQNRVSAFQRQELKASGKTEVESMTNPRVDLKLDLKKSPPDVPSVQLDVCIDVSKLNVVDKDGKSMIPADRKPRQLWRVGVANYEYPKADAWRIAYTDTQGGKTC
;
A
#
# COMPACT_ATOMS: atom_id res chain seq x y z
N ALA A 1 -35.59 49.82 10.09
CA ALA A 1 -36.77 50.46 10.56
C ALA A 1 -37.49 49.56 11.55
N CYS A 2 -37.38 49.97 12.78
CA CYS A 2 -38.42 50.27 13.79
C CYS A 2 -39.07 49.07 14.45
N ASN A 3 -38.80 48.82 15.70
CA ASN A 3 -39.48 49.42 16.94
C ASN A 3 -40.70 48.57 17.31
N SER A 4 -41.06 48.21 18.48
CA SER A 4 -40.90 48.72 19.84
C SER A 4 -41.61 47.73 20.79
N THR A 5 -41.09 47.61 21.97
CA THR A 5 -41.72 47.88 23.31
C THR A 5 -42.96 47.14 23.76
N GLY A 6 -42.85 46.57 25.00
CA GLY A 6 -44.01 46.43 25.88
C GLY A 6 -43.78 45.46 27.04
N ASP A 7 -43.22 45.96 28.12
CA ASP A 7 -43.35 45.45 29.49
C ASP A 7 -44.53 46.30 30.09
N PRO A 8 -45.12 46.03 31.27
CA PRO A 8 -44.79 45.18 32.43
C PRO A 8 -45.99 44.49 33.08
N GLY A 9 -45.77 43.73 34.16
CA GLY A 9 -46.84 43.36 35.07
C GLY A 9 -46.43 42.40 36.20
N SER A 10 -46.05 42.94 37.28
CA SER A 10 -45.86 42.41 38.64
C SER A 10 -47.06 41.61 39.17
N ASN A 11 -46.78 40.52 39.91
CA ASN A 11 -47.08 40.35 41.34
C ASN A 11 -46.85 38.96 41.91
N THR A 12 -45.97 38.93 42.88
CA THR A 12 -46.00 38.28 44.25
C THR A 12 -47.02 37.15 44.52
N THR A 13 -46.58 36.06 45.06
CA THR A 13 -46.60 35.67 46.48
C THR A 13 -46.10 34.21 46.69
N SER A 14 -45.13 34.10 47.58
CA SER A 14 -44.86 33.22 48.70
C SER A 14 -45.22 31.71 48.73
N ASP A 15 -44.22 31.02 49.21
CA ASP A 15 -44.20 29.87 50.14
C ASP A 15 -44.38 28.46 49.58
N ALA A 16 -43.32 27.70 49.65
CA ALA A 16 -43.11 26.62 50.62
C ALA A 16 -41.84 25.84 50.28
N ALA A 17 -40.95 25.76 51.21
CA ALA A 17 -39.75 24.95 51.20
C ALA A 17 -40.05 23.44 51.13
N THR A 18 -39.40 22.76 50.19
CA THR A 18 -39.19 21.33 50.34
C THR A 18 -37.76 21.02 49.91
N THR A 19 -36.95 20.74 50.89
CA THR A 19 -35.58 20.29 50.78
C THR A 19 -35.53 18.92 50.10
N SER A 20 -35.04 18.89 48.90
CA SER A 20 -34.63 17.63 48.23
C SER A 20 -33.14 17.65 48.02
N ALA A 21 -32.42 16.72 48.66
CA ALA A 21 -31.00 16.52 48.54
C ALA A 21 -30.59 16.25 47.07
N PRO A 22 -29.42 16.73 46.61
CA PRO A 22 -28.92 16.40 45.32
C PRO A 22 -28.45 14.93 45.31
N ALA A 23 -29.01 14.15 44.40
CA ALA A 23 -28.49 12.84 44.04
C ALA A 23 -27.10 12.99 43.40
N THR A 24 -26.10 12.54 44.11
CA THR A 24 -24.73 12.41 43.58
C THR A 24 -24.74 11.32 42.53
N THR A 25 -24.75 11.69 41.27
CA THR A 25 -24.54 10.76 40.16
C THR A 25 -23.04 10.43 40.14
N ASP A 26 -22.71 9.28 40.67
CA ASP A 26 -21.36 8.70 40.56
C ASP A 26 -21.07 8.42 39.10
N ALA A 27 -20.35 9.34 38.44
CA ALA A 27 -19.85 9.13 37.09
C ALA A 27 -18.67 8.14 37.19
N THR A 28 -18.95 6.90 36.89
CA THR A 28 -17.92 5.86 36.69
C THR A 28 -16.95 6.36 35.61
N PRO A 29 -15.64 6.51 35.90
CA PRO A 29 -14.68 6.89 34.87
C PRO A 29 -14.60 5.76 33.84
N THR A 30 -15.08 6.03 32.64
CA THR A 30 -14.86 5.15 31.49
C THR A 30 -13.36 5.14 31.19
N THR A 31 -12.67 4.12 31.65
CA THR A 31 -11.28 3.87 31.31
C THR A 31 -11.23 3.52 29.82
N THR A 32 -10.97 4.50 28.98
CA THR A 32 -10.62 4.28 27.58
C THR A 32 -9.27 3.57 27.58
N THR A 33 -9.27 2.27 27.33
CA THR A 33 -8.06 1.50 27.05
C THR A 33 -7.39 2.14 25.83
N PRO A 34 -6.14 2.63 25.91
CA PRO A 34 -5.47 3.18 24.75
C PRO A 34 -5.39 2.08 23.69
N THR A 35 -5.86 2.38 22.48
CA THR A 35 -5.62 1.53 21.30
C THR A 35 -4.10 1.40 21.18
N PRO A 36 -3.55 0.19 21.05
CA PRO A 36 -2.11 0.02 20.88
C PRO A 36 -1.67 0.80 19.65
N THR A 37 -0.78 1.77 19.83
CA THR A 37 -0.16 2.49 18.72
C THR A 37 0.73 1.50 18.00
N GLN A 38 0.50 1.30 16.71
CA GLN A 38 1.30 0.45 15.84
C GLN A 38 2.76 0.95 15.84
N SER A 39 3.74 0.04 15.80
CA SER A 39 5.14 0.46 15.72
C SER A 39 5.46 1.04 14.33
N PRO A 40 6.46 1.94 14.21
CA PRO A 40 6.88 2.44 12.89
C PRO A 40 7.30 1.32 11.92
N GLU A 41 7.86 0.23 12.43
CA GLU A 41 8.21 -0.95 11.66
C GLU A 41 6.97 -1.69 11.13
N ASP A 42 5.95 -1.85 11.96
CA ASP A 42 4.69 -2.49 11.56
C ASP A 42 3.95 -1.64 10.50
N GLU A 43 3.94 -0.31 10.69
CA GLU A 43 3.39 0.62 9.70
C GLU A 43 4.12 0.52 8.35
N ALA A 44 5.44 0.39 8.37
CA ALA A 44 6.25 0.23 7.17
C ALA A 44 5.98 -1.11 6.47
N ILE A 45 5.83 -2.21 7.22
CA ILE A 45 5.47 -3.53 6.69
C ILE A 45 4.11 -3.45 6.01
N GLU A 46 3.09 -2.92 6.69
CA GLU A 46 1.75 -2.78 6.13
C GLU A 46 1.74 -1.95 4.85
N ALA A 47 2.49 -0.85 4.81
CA ALA A 47 2.61 -0.02 3.62
C ALA A 47 3.29 -0.77 2.45
N ALA A 48 4.33 -1.56 2.74
CA ALA A 48 5.00 -2.39 1.75
C ALA A 48 4.07 -3.49 1.21
N GLU A 49 3.35 -4.18 2.09
CA GLU A 49 2.40 -5.24 1.72
C GLU A 49 1.27 -4.71 0.82
N LYS A 50 0.80 -3.48 1.06
CA LYS A 50 -0.19 -2.82 0.19
C LYS A 50 0.38 -2.48 -1.20
N MET A 51 1.67 -2.14 -1.29
CA MET A 51 2.30 -1.72 -2.54
C MET A 51 2.59 -2.88 -3.49
N ILE A 52 2.91 -4.06 -2.95
CA ILE A 52 3.33 -5.23 -3.74
C ILE A 52 2.27 -5.68 -4.76
N PRO A 53 1.01 -5.93 -4.38
CA PRO A 53 -0.01 -6.33 -5.37
C PRO A 53 -0.29 -5.25 -6.41
N LEU A 54 -0.23 -3.96 -6.04
CA LEU A 54 -0.40 -2.85 -6.98
C LEU A 54 0.69 -2.84 -8.06
N TYR A 55 1.94 -3.13 -7.67
CA TYR A 55 3.05 -3.23 -8.63
C TYR A 55 2.83 -4.36 -9.64
N PHE A 56 2.43 -5.55 -9.18
CA PHE A 56 2.15 -6.67 -10.08
C PHE A 56 0.96 -6.37 -11.01
N GLU A 57 -0.08 -5.72 -10.50
CA GLU A 57 -1.22 -5.30 -11.31
C GLU A 57 -0.82 -4.31 -12.42
N VAL A 58 -0.03 -3.29 -12.09
CA VAL A 58 0.51 -2.34 -13.10
C VAL A 58 1.41 -3.08 -14.09
N GLY A 59 2.25 -4.00 -13.60
CA GLY A 59 3.12 -4.82 -14.44
C GLY A 59 2.35 -5.68 -15.43
N ASP A 60 1.32 -6.38 -14.98
CA ASP A 60 0.48 -7.22 -15.84
C ASP A 60 -0.22 -6.38 -16.93
N ARG A 61 -0.84 -5.24 -16.57
CA ARG A 61 -1.44 -4.33 -17.57
C ARG A 61 -0.41 -3.85 -18.59
N SER A 62 0.80 -3.53 -18.15
CA SER A 62 1.87 -3.04 -19.00
C SER A 62 2.31 -4.04 -20.07
N ILE A 63 2.28 -5.34 -19.78
CA ILE A 63 2.65 -6.39 -20.74
C ILE A 63 1.45 -6.97 -21.51
N GLN A 64 0.22 -6.72 -21.05
CA GLN A 64 -1.00 -7.07 -21.78
C GLN A 64 -1.24 -6.14 -22.97
N ASP A 65 -0.95 -4.85 -22.83
CA ASP A 65 -0.98 -3.87 -23.91
C ASP A 65 0.30 -3.00 -23.88
N PRO A 66 1.43 -3.54 -24.37
CA PRO A 66 2.71 -2.85 -24.27
C PRO A 66 2.77 -1.50 -24.97
N ASN A 67 1.87 -1.27 -25.96
CA ASN A 67 1.80 -0.01 -26.68
C ASN A 67 1.08 1.10 -25.91
N LYS A 68 0.35 0.73 -24.84
CA LYS A 68 -0.30 1.67 -23.93
C LYS A 68 0.43 1.81 -22.59
N PHE A 69 1.66 1.32 -22.52
CA PHE A 69 2.47 1.44 -21.31
C PHE A 69 2.61 2.88 -20.85
N ASP A 70 2.21 3.16 -19.62
CA ASP A 70 2.36 4.46 -18.97
C ASP A 70 3.46 4.39 -17.89
N ARG A 71 4.59 5.02 -18.18
CA ARG A 71 5.72 5.10 -17.24
C ARG A 71 5.38 5.90 -15.99
N GLU A 72 4.52 6.90 -16.09
CA GLU A 72 4.14 7.71 -14.93
C GLU A 72 3.19 6.95 -14.00
N GLU A 73 2.34 6.08 -14.54
CA GLU A 73 1.56 5.13 -13.74
C GLU A 73 2.49 4.16 -12.99
N LEU A 74 3.49 3.61 -13.67
CA LEU A 74 4.47 2.72 -13.04
C LEU A 74 5.23 3.42 -11.90
N LYS A 75 5.63 4.68 -12.06
CA LYS A 75 6.33 5.45 -11.02
C LYS A 75 5.50 5.72 -9.77
N ARG A 76 4.19 5.57 -9.83
CA ARG A 76 3.34 5.66 -8.62
C ARG A 76 3.51 4.45 -7.70
N VAL A 77 3.96 3.33 -8.24
CA VAL A 77 4.13 2.06 -7.50
C VAL A 77 5.58 1.58 -7.45
N ALA A 78 6.48 2.10 -8.30
CA ALA A 78 7.86 1.65 -8.42
C ALA A 78 8.85 2.81 -8.53
N ILE A 79 10.10 2.54 -8.12
CA ILE A 79 11.27 3.44 -8.22
C ILE A 79 12.52 2.60 -8.55
N SER A 80 13.64 3.25 -8.79
CA SER A 80 14.96 2.62 -8.97
C SER A 80 14.92 1.49 -10.02
N SER A 81 15.57 0.37 -9.76
CA SER A 81 15.67 -0.73 -10.74
C SER A 81 14.34 -1.37 -11.09
N ALA A 82 13.33 -1.32 -10.20
CA ALA A 82 12.01 -1.86 -10.52
C ALA A 82 11.33 -1.13 -11.69
N VAL A 83 11.58 0.18 -11.84
CA VAL A 83 11.10 0.95 -13.01
C VAL A 83 11.84 0.56 -14.26
N ASP A 84 13.17 0.45 -14.19
CA ASP A 84 14.00 0.15 -15.35
C ASP A 84 13.77 -1.28 -15.84
N ASP A 85 13.63 -2.25 -14.94
CA ASP A 85 13.35 -3.64 -15.27
C ASP A 85 11.99 -3.80 -15.96
N MET A 86 10.95 -3.13 -15.43
CA MET A 86 9.63 -3.15 -16.05
C MET A 86 9.66 -2.48 -17.43
N GLN A 87 10.31 -1.33 -17.58
CA GLN A 87 10.45 -0.65 -18.85
C GLN A 87 11.19 -1.49 -19.89
N ASN A 88 12.26 -2.18 -19.47
CA ASN A 88 13.02 -3.11 -20.33
C ASN A 88 12.14 -4.29 -20.76
N ARG A 89 11.34 -4.83 -19.84
CA ARG A 89 10.38 -5.91 -20.11
C ARG A 89 9.36 -5.47 -21.16
N VAL A 90 8.70 -4.31 -20.95
CA VAL A 90 7.71 -3.77 -21.91
C VAL A 90 8.35 -3.53 -23.28
N SER A 91 9.55 -2.95 -23.30
CA SER A 91 10.29 -2.75 -24.55
C SER A 91 10.63 -4.06 -25.28
N ALA A 92 10.92 -5.14 -24.54
CA ALA A 92 11.13 -6.45 -25.12
C ALA A 92 9.83 -7.01 -25.72
N PHE A 93 8.70 -6.85 -25.02
CA PHE A 93 7.38 -7.25 -25.53
C PHE A 93 7.02 -6.50 -26.82
N GLN A 94 7.28 -5.19 -26.88
CA GLN A 94 7.06 -4.38 -28.11
C GLN A 94 7.92 -4.87 -29.27
N ARG A 95 9.24 -5.05 -29.06
CA ARG A 95 10.16 -5.47 -30.11
C ARG A 95 9.89 -6.87 -30.65
N GLN A 96 9.39 -7.77 -29.80
CA GLN A 96 9.11 -9.16 -30.16
C GLN A 96 7.65 -9.41 -30.50
N GLU A 97 6.82 -8.34 -30.53
CA GLU A 97 5.38 -8.40 -30.78
C GLU A 97 4.65 -9.40 -29.86
N LEU A 98 5.11 -9.49 -28.58
CA LEU A 98 4.52 -10.35 -27.58
C LEU A 98 3.28 -9.70 -26.94
N LYS A 99 2.35 -10.54 -26.51
CA LYS A 99 1.19 -10.13 -25.70
C LYS A 99 1.03 -11.08 -24.52
N ALA A 100 0.76 -10.50 -23.37
CA ALA A 100 0.36 -11.26 -22.21
C ALA A 100 -1.16 -11.34 -22.08
N SER A 101 -1.64 -12.34 -21.35
CA SER A 101 -3.02 -12.47 -20.89
C SER A 101 -3.03 -13.12 -19.52
N GLY A 102 -4.14 -12.95 -18.78
CA GLY A 102 -4.23 -13.42 -17.39
C GLY A 102 -3.52 -12.46 -16.42
N LYS A 103 -3.24 -12.91 -15.22
CA LYS A 103 -2.68 -12.06 -14.16
C LYS A 103 -1.75 -12.85 -13.24
N THR A 104 -0.88 -12.10 -12.58
CA THR A 104 -0.07 -12.55 -11.46
C THR A 104 -0.88 -12.42 -10.18
N GLU A 105 -0.95 -13.47 -9.37
CA GLU A 105 -1.64 -13.43 -8.07
C GLU A 105 -0.60 -13.50 -6.94
N VAL A 106 -0.66 -12.55 -6.00
CA VAL A 106 0.16 -12.59 -4.77
C VAL A 106 -0.53 -13.50 -3.78
N GLU A 107 0.09 -14.64 -3.44
CA GLU A 107 -0.50 -15.62 -2.53
C GLU A 107 -0.12 -15.40 -1.08
N SER A 108 1.14 -15.04 -0.84
CA SER A 108 1.63 -14.74 0.52
C SER A 108 2.85 -13.83 0.50
N MET A 109 3.03 -13.13 1.60
CA MET A 109 4.18 -12.28 1.90
C MET A 109 4.72 -12.69 3.26
N THR A 110 6.02 -12.94 3.36
CA THR A 110 6.64 -13.49 4.56
C THR A 110 8.03 -12.90 4.79
N ASN A 111 8.60 -13.17 5.96
CA ASN A 111 9.96 -12.79 6.32
C ASN A 111 10.26 -11.30 6.14
N PRO A 112 9.45 -10.38 6.70
CA PRO A 112 9.72 -8.96 6.60
C PRO A 112 11.06 -8.62 7.27
N ARG A 113 11.88 -7.83 6.57
CA ARG A 113 13.10 -7.21 7.08
C ARG A 113 12.97 -5.72 6.91
N VAL A 114 13.02 -4.99 8.00
CA VAL A 114 12.80 -3.54 8.04
C VAL A 114 14.08 -2.84 8.41
N ASP A 115 14.44 -1.79 7.69
CA ASP A 115 15.43 -0.80 8.06
C ASP A 115 14.83 0.58 7.84
N LEU A 116 14.68 1.38 8.90
CA LEU A 116 14.09 2.72 8.83
C LEU A 116 15.14 3.85 8.87
N LYS A 117 16.42 3.52 8.68
CA LYS A 117 17.48 4.53 8.62
C LYS A 117 17.33 5.40 7.39
N LEU A 118 17.47 6.72 7.58
CA LEU A 118 17.49 7.70 6.51
C LEU A 118 18.75 8.54 6.60
N ASP A 119 19.68 8.32 5.66
CA ASP A 119 20.83 9.19 5.44
C ASP A 119 21.12 9.31 3.93
N LEU A 120 20.54 10.31 3.30
CA LEU A 120 20.70 10.56 1.87
C LEU A 120 22.06 11.17 1.50
N LYS A 121 22.88 11.56 2.51
CA LYS A 121 24.25 12.10 2.27
C LYS A 121 25.30 11.01 2.20
N LYS A 122 24.99 9.82 2.69
CA LYS A 122 25.86 8.64 2.61
C LYS A 122 25.95 8.11 1.18
N SER A 123 27.03 7.45 0.82
CA SER A 123 27.21 6.80 -0.47
C SER A 123 27.57 5.31 -0.27
N PRO A 124 26.71 4.36 -0.62
CA PRO A 124 25.32 4.53 -1.06
C PRO A 124 24.44 5.12 0.06
N PRO A 125 23.32 5.78 -0.26
CA PRO A 125 22.42 6.34 0.73
C PRO A 125 21.74 5.25 1.56
N ASP A 126 21.53 5.51 2.85
CA ASP A 126 20.62 4.71 3.67
C ASP A 126 19.21 5.23 3.44
N VAL A 127 18.31 4.37 2.96
CA VAL A 127 16.92 4.71 2.66
C VAL A 127 16.01 3.73 3.42
N PRO A 128 15.01 4.24 4.15
CA PRO A 128 14.01 3.39 4.78
C PRO A 128 13.46 2.36 3.81
N SER A 129 13.52 1.10 4.20
CA SER A 129 13.17 -0.01 3.32
C SER A 129 12.56 -1.19 4.07
N VAL A 130 11.69 -1.90 3.37
CA VAL A 130 11.12 -3.18 3.78
C VAL A 130 11.42 -4.19 2.69
N GLN A 131 11.99 -5.33 3.06
CA GLN A 131 12.18 -6.46 2.15
C GLN A 131 11.28 -7.60 2.58
N LEU A 132 10.60 -8.21 1.61
CA LEU A 132 9.68 -9.34 1.82
C LEU A 132 10.01 -10.49 0.86
N ASP A 133 9.81 -11.71 1.31
CA ASP A 133 9.75 -12.88 0.46
C ASP A 133 8.28 -13.06 0.04
N VAL A 134 8.02 -13.00 -1.27
CA VAL A 134 6.68 -12.95 -1.87
C VAL A 134 6.45 -14.18 -2.71
N CYS A 135 5.42 -14.95 -2.38
CA CYS A 135 4.94 -16.04 -3.23
C CYS A 135 3.93 -15.50 -4.24
N ILE A 136 4.22 -15.70 -5.52
CA ILE A 136 3.29 -15.35 -6.59
C ILE A 136 2.85 -16.59 -7.36
N ASP A 137 1.58 -16.63 -7.75
CA ASP A 137 1.05 -17.60 -8.71
C ASP A 137 0.94 -16.93 -10.09
N VAL A 138 1.66 -17.51 -11.04
CA VAL A 138 1.67 -17.08 -12.45
C VAL A 138 1.01 -18.14 -13.36
N SER A 139 0.28 -19.12 -12.80
CA SER A 139 -0.37 -20.20 -13.58
C SER A 139 -1.33 -19.67 -14.63
N LYS A 140 -2.04 -18.57 -14.31
CA LYS A 140 -3.00 -17.92 -15.20
C LYS A 140 -2.36 -16.95 -16.19
N LEU A 141 -1.08 -16.60 -15.99
CA LEU A 141 -0.37 -15.69 -16.89
C LEU A 141 0.13 -16.46 -18.11
N ASN A 142 -0.28 -16.07 -19.31
CA ASN A 142 0.23 -16.56 -20.56
C ASN A 142 0.87 -15.43 -21.39
N VAL A 143 1.86 -15.79 -22.19
CA VAL A 143 2.51 -14.89 -23.13
C VAL A 143 2.51 -15.58 -24.50
N VAL A 144 2.04 -14.88 -25.52
CA VAL A 144 2.02 -15.38 -26.90
C VAL A 144 2.79 -14.43 -27.83
N ASP A 145 3.34 -14.99 -28.88
CA ASP A 145 3.90 -14.22 -30.00
C ASP A 145 2.80 -13.70 -30.94
N LYS A 146 3.20 -13.04 -32.03
CA LYS A 146 2.29 -12.50 -33.06
C LYS A 146 1.43 -13.57 -33.75
N ASP A 147 1.89 -14.83 -33.78
CA ASP A 147 1.23 -15.96 -34.43
C ASP A 147 0.33 -16.74 -33.44
N GLY A 148 0.21 -16.25 -32.18
CA GLY A 148 -0.59 -16.87 -31.12
C GLY A 148 0.06 -18.06 -30.43
N LYS A 149 1.35 -18.35 -30.71
CA LYS A 149 2.08 -19.42 -30.08
C LYS A 149 2.51 -19.00 -28.68
N SER A 150 2.28 -19.89 -27.71
CA SER A 150 2.75 -19.64 -26.33
C SER A 150 4.28 -19.59 -26.26
N MET A 151 4.77 -18.57 -25.60
CA MET A 151 6.19 -18.34 -25.29
C MET A 151 6.53 -18.79 -23.85
N ILE A 152 5.58 -19.36 -23.15
CA ILE A 152 5.81 -19.87 -21.79
C ILE A 152 6.53 -21.23 -21.89
N PRO A 153 7.67 -21.40 -21.21
CA PRO A 153 8.33 -22.68 -21.10
C PRO A 153 7.41 -23.74 -20.47
N ALA A 154 7.43 -24.96 -21.01
CA ALA A 154 6.58 -26.07 -20.52
C ALA A 154 6.89 -26.46 -19.06
N ASP A 155 8.10 -26.19 -18.59
CA ASP A 155 8.59 -26.48 -17.25
C ASP A 155 8.48 -25.27 -16.31
N ARG A 156 7.86 -24.15 -16.75
CA ARG A 156 7.65 -22.99 -15.89
C ARG A 156 6.89 -23.37 -14.63
N LYS A 157 7.49 -23.08 -13.50
CA LYS A 157 6.83 -23.28 -12.21
C LYS A 157 5.66 -22.31 -12.06
N PRO A 158 4.45 -22.79 -11.74
CA PRO A 158 3.29 -21.92 -11.57
C PRO A 158 3.44 -20.99 -10.36
N ARG A 159 4.06 -21.47 -9.30
CA ARG A 159 4.31 -20.72 -8.07
C ARG A 159 5.79 -20.38 -7.96
N GLN A 160 6.09 -19.12 -7.71
CA GLN A 160 7.44 -18.60 -7.72
C GLN A 160 7.71 -17.77 -6.47
N LEU A 161 8.87 -18.00 -5.85
CA LEU A 161 9.33 -17.19 -4.73
C LEU A 161 10.12 -16.00 -5.26
N TRP A 162 9.69 -14.82 -4.93
CA TRP A 162 10.36 -13.57 -5.26
C TRP A 162 10.78 -12.85 -3.99
N ARG A 163 11.89 -12.13 -4.08
CA ARG A 163 12.27 -11.15 -3.08
C ARG A 163 11.93 -9.76 -3.58
N VAL A 164 11.16 -9.02 -2.81
CA VAL A 164 10.70 -7.69 -3.18
C VAL A 164 11.20 -6.69 -2.15
N GLY A 165 11.89 -5.65 -2.61
CA GLY A 165 12.31 -4.52 -1.80
C GLY A 165 11.45 -3.30 -2.07
N VAL A 166 10.92 -2.72 -1.01
CA VAL A 166 10.08 -1.51 -1.01
C VAL A 166 10.83 -0.43 -0.26
N ALA A 167 10.92 0.78 -0.79
CA ALA A 167 11.68 1.87 -0.18
C ALA A 167 10.88 3.18 -0.15
N ASN A 168 11.24 4.06 0.79
CA ASN A 168 10.61 5.35 0.99
C ASN A 168 11.66 6.46 1.10
N TYR A 169 11.90 7.19 0.02
CA TYR A 169 12.85 8.31 -0.03
C TYR A 169 12.33 9.60 0.62
N GLU A 170 11.04 9.64 0.93
CA GLU A 170 10.37 10.79 1.56
C GLU A 170 9.93 10.48 3.00
N TYR A 171 10.53 9.44 3.61
CA TYR A 171 10.18 9.02 4.97
C TYR A 171 10.24 10.22 5.95
N PRO A 172 9.26 10.39 6.87
CA PRO A 172 8.23 9.43 7.30
C PRO A 172 6.88 9.52 6.55
N LYS A 173 6.83 10.09 5.34
CA LYS A 173 5.60 10.21 4.56
C LYS A 173 5.03 8.82 4.20
N ALA A 174 3.87 8.48 4.76
CA ALA A 174 3.32 7.13 4.71
C ALA A 174 2.95 6.64 3.29
N ASP A 175 2.56 7.55 2.39
CA ASP A 175 2.14 7.25 1.01
C ASP A 175 3.28 7.24 -0.01
N ALA A 176 4.54 7.37 0.45
CA ALA A 176 5.71 7.44 -0.41
C ALA A 176 6.49 6.12 -0.57
N TRP A 177 5.97 5.02 -0.05
CA TRP A 177 6.53 3.69 -0.26
C TRP A 177 6.36 3.23 -1.71
N ARG A 178 7.44 2.71 -2.33
CA ARG A 178 7.46 2.24 -3.72
C ARG A 178 8.32 0.99 -3.84
N ILE A 179 7.99 0.12 -4.77
CA ILE A 179 8.84 -1.03 -5.10
C ILE A 179 10.16 -0.51 -5.68
N ALA A 180 11.26 -0.83 -5.03
CA ALA A 180 12.61 -0.42 -5.44
C ALA A 180 13.31 -1.47 -6.31
N TYR A 181 13.09 -2.74 -6.01
CA TYR A 181 13.61 -3.87 -6.79
C TYR A 181 12.77 -5.13 -6.61
N THR A 182 12.88 -6.03 -7.57
CA THR A 182 12.36 -7.39 -7.49
C THR A 182 13.46 -8.38 -7.91
N ASP A 183 13.54 -9.50 -7.22
CA ASP A 183 14.51 -10.56 -7.53
C ASP A 183 13.81 -11.93 -7.49
N THR A 184 13.89 -12.65 -8.62
CA THR A 184 13.40 -14.01 -8.74
C THR A 184 14.38 -14.95 -8.10
N GLN A 185 14.10 -15.52 -6.96
CA GLN A 185 15.01 -16.33 -6.15
C GLN A 185 15.54 -17.62 -6.88
N GLY A 186 16.13 -17.45 -8.08
CA GLY A 186 16.74 -18.53 -8.83
C GLY A 186 15.78 -19.68 -9.21
N GLY A 187 14.52 -19.36 -9.48
CA GLY A 187 13.50 -20.36 -9.83
C GLY A 187 13.00 -21.19 -8.64
N LYS A 188 13.25 -20.74 -7.41
CA LYS A 188 12.63 -21.34 -6.22
C LYS A 188 11.11 -21.26 -6.30
N THR A 189 10.48 -22.30 -5.80
CA THR A 189 9.03 -22.36 -5.61
C THR A 189 8.67 -22.05 -4.17
N CYS A 190 7.49 -21.62 -3.94
CA CYS A 190 6.88 -21.54 -2.61
C CYS A 190 5.80 -22.66 -2.42
#